data_9489e05558e2dee875bed00df59841a5
#
_entry.id   9489e05558e2dee875bed00df59841a5
#
_cell.length_a   1.000
_cell.length_b   1.000
_cell.length_c   1.000
_cell.angle_alpha   90.00
_cell.angle_beta   90.00
_cell.angle_gamma   90.00
#
_symmetry.space_group_name_H-M   'P 1'
#
loop_
_entity.id
_entity.type
_entity.pdbx_description
1 polymer ?
#
loop_
_entity_poly.entity_id
_entity_poly.type
_entity_poly.pdbx_seq_one_letter_code
_entity_poly.pdbx_strand_id
1 'polypeptide(L)'
;LEAGAKGLDAISITDHQPVPRSHTETKDCNVSYNKAFPMAESKGITLIKGLEITGSDPVGHLNVLFIKDCNDYMPKKRNFSETEADSLIEKAAAEGAYITTNHPGWPDKNSELPAYIVRHIEQKRIQGIEIFNNEEFYPRAIDYADQYNLAYIGATDAHYPMDFLFDLKKKFRTLTFVFAKENTPESIKEALYAGRSIAYADQKLAGKENMLKLFLRSSLKVLSYEERNGKFHVRLLNESDIPYLLDNGVLSDRIRIPAHAVCDMTRPFSQLTQPFRVTNMYISSTERLEIPVSYLLASKEMPEMPYVDERKVSFVKEGLSIVLSCGEGDTYYTLDGTEPEFGSASRCEGAIILDAPCKLKACTYKDGKPSRVYERYIGFSRAIKCKGRRQGVSYRYYEGNFKSVSDLEKIGEMKAKGVKSYLEFEDDFRNEDHFGYVYESFLSVPVSGAYGFSLKSNDGSDLFIGGVRVVDNDRAVGYVEANGFVYLEKGCHPLKLRYFDGYSGEYLLMEWICPKQTYGETVSASCLFVE
;
A
#
# COMPACT_ATOMS: atom_id res chain seq x y z
N LEU A 1 -20.01 19.35 -24.94
CA LEU A 1 -18.99 19.29 -26.00
C LEU A 1 -17.64 18.92 -25.43
N GLU A 2 -17.17 19.68 -24.44
CA GLU A 2 -15.85 19.49 -23.86
C GLU A 2 -15.68 18.09 -23.20
N ALA A 3 -16.66 17.61 -22.44
CA ALA A 3 -16.64 16.28 -21.83
C ALA A 3 -16.41 15.17 -22.88
N GLY A 4 -17.11 15.22 -24.02
CA GLY A 4 -16.90 14.27 -25.12
C GLY A 4 -15.55 14.41 -25.81
N ALA A 5 -15.07 15.63 -26.00
CA ALA A 5 -13.74 15.89 -26.56
C ALA A 5 -12.59 15.41 -25.66
N LYS A 6 -12.84 15.27 -24.36
CA LYS A 6 -11.89 14.82 -23.33
C LYS A 6 -12.11 13.36 -22.91
N GLY A 7 -12.94 12.60 -23.63
CA GLY A 7 -13.10 11.15 -23.45
C GLY A 7 -13.84 10.72 -22.16
N LEU A 8 -14.75 11.56 -21.65
CA LEU A 8 -15.59 11.16 -20.52
C LEU A 8 -16.80 10.37 -21.01
N ASP A 9 -17.12 9.28 -20.32
CA ASP A 9 -18.30 8.43 -20.59
C ASP A 9 -19.57 8.99 -19.95
N ALA A 10 -19.45 9.66 -18.82
CA ALA A 10 -20.54 10.27 -18.08
C ALA A 10 -20.13 11.61 -17.46
N ILE A 11 -21.09 12.48 -17.21
CA ILE A 11 -20.93 13.75 -16.51
C ILE A 11 -22.17 14.08 -15.70
N SER A 12 -21.99 14.67 -14.52
CA SER A 12 -23.07 15.31 -13.78
C SER A 12 -22.98 16.84 -13.88
N ILE A 13 -24.12 17.49 -14.01
CA ILE A 13 -24.23 18.93 -13.88
C ILE A 13 -24.86 19.20 -12.50
N THR A 14 -24.13 19.90 -11.65
CA THR A 14 -24.47 20.15 -10.25
C THR A 14 -24.34 21.62 -9.92
N ASP A 15 -25.02 22.47 -10.70
CA ASP A 15 -25.04 23.91 -10.42
C ASP A 15 -25.50 24.17 -8.98
N HIS A 16 -24.95 25.21 -8.36
CA HIS A 16 -25.43 25.68 -7.08
C HIS A 16 -26.93 25.92 -7.11
N GLN A 17 -27.64 25.62 -6.04
CA GLN A 17 -29.02 26.01 -5.89
C GLN A 17 -29.15 27.51 -6.20
N PRO A 18 -29.98 27.91 -7.15
CA PRO A 18 -30.11 29.31 -7.49
C PRO A 18 -30.70 30.03 -6.29
N VAL A 19 -29.94 30.98 -5.86
CA VAL A 19 -30.42 31.94 -4.86
C VAL A 19 -31.16 33.00 -5.63
N PRO A 20 -32.39 33.37 -5.23
CA PRO A 20 -33.09 34.50 -5.84
C PRO A 20 -32.21 35.76 -5.78
N ARG A 21 -31.43 36.02 -6.81
CA ARG A 21 -30.79 37.32 -7.05
C ARG A 21 -31.79 38.15 -7.84
N SER A 22 -31.95 39.40 -7.45
CA SER A 22 -32.91 40.31 -8.02
C SER A 22 -32.95 40.27 -9.56
N HIS A 23 -34.07 39.95 -10.13
CA HIS A 23 -34.63 40.38 -11.44
C HIS A 23 -34.14 39.78 -12.78
N THR A 24 -33.12 38.97 -12.87
CA THR A 24 -32.61 38.51 -14.19
C THR A 24 -32.34 37.00 -14.34
N GLU A 25 -32.56 36.18 -13.32
CA GLU A 25 -32.20 34.77 -13.35
C GLU A 25 -33.38 33.86 -13.66
N THR A 26 -33.11 32.81 -14.42
CA THR A 26 -34.08 31.77 -14.71
C THR A 26 -34.52 31.10 -13.40
N LYS A 27 -35.83 31.05 -13.16
CA LYS A 27 -36.42 30.37 -12.00
C LYS A 27 -36.35 28.83 -12.10
N ASP A 28 -35.84 28.31 -13.21
CA ASP A 28 -35.79 26.88 -13.50
C ASP A 28 -34.35 26.34 -13.37
N CYS A 29 -34.12 25.54 -12.34
CA CYS A 29 -32.83 24.90 -12.05
C CYS A 29 -32.45 23.79 -13.02
N ASN A 30 -33.39 23.35 -13.86
CA ASN A 30 -33.10 22.32 -14.87
C ASN A 30 -32.49 22.88 -16.16
N VAL A 31 -32.36 24.20 -16.30
CA VAL A 31 -31.94 24.84 -17.55
C VAL A 31 -30.61 24.32 -18.06
N SER A 32 -29.58 24.20 -17.22
CA SER A 32 -28.26 23.72 -17.60
C SER A 32 -28.32 22.27 -18.07
N TYR A 33 -29.02 21.42 -17.32
CA TYR A 33 -29.22 20.03 -17.71
C TYR A 33 -30.00 19.92 -19.05
N ASN A 34 -31.12 20.61 -19.19
CA ASN A 34 -31.98 20.55 -20.38
C ASN A 34 -31.23 21.05 -21.63
N LYS A 35 -30.37 22.07 -21.50
CA LYS A 35 -29.52 22.54 -22.60
C LYS A 35 -28.42 21.56 -22.96
N ALA A 36 -27.84 20.87 -22.01
CA ALA A 36 -26.74 19.94 -22.24
C ALA A 36 -27.21 18.57 -22.74
N PHE A 37 -28.43 18.14 -22.39
CA PHE A 37 -28.92 16.79 -22.64
C PHE A 37 -28.88 16.38 -24.12
N PRO A 38 -29.40 17.15 -25.09
CA PRO A 38 -29.37 16.74 -26.52
C PRO A 38 -27.94 16.59 -27.05
N MET A 39 -27.02 17.41 -26.52
CA MET A 39 -25.62 17.36 -26.92
C MET A 39 -24.90 16.14 -26.29
N ALA A 40 -25.18 15.83 -25.04
CA ALA A 40 -24.63 14.65 -24.37
C ALA A 40 -25.09 13.37 -25.09
N GLU A 41 -26.39 13.27 -25.37
CA GLU A 41 -26.98 12.16 -26.11
C GLU A 41 -26.31 11.98 -27.49
N SER A 42 -26.15 13.07 -28.24
CA SER A 42 -25.49 13.03 -29.58
C SER A 42 -24.03 12.60 -29.54
N LYS A 43 -23.37 12.64 -28.38
CA LYS A 43 -21.98 12.26 -28.13
C LYS A 43 -21.83 10.93 -27.42
N GLY A 44 -22.93 10.25 -27.10
CA GLY A 44 -22.92 9.01 -26.34
C GLY A 44 -22.47 9.18 -24.89
N ILE A 45 -22.61 10.40 -24.31
CA ILE A 45 -22.26 10.70 -22.94
C ILE A 45 -23.50 10.57 -22.07
N THR A 46 -23.39 9.78 -21.00
CA THR A 46 -24.44 9.69 -19.99
C THR A 46 -24.46 10.97 -19.15
N LEU A 47 -25.56 11.74 -19.28
CA LEU A 47 -25.75 12.95 -18.49
C LEU A 47 -26.59 12.64 -17.25
N ILE A 48 -26.01 12.92 -16.08
CA ILE A 48 -26.65 12.72 -14.77
C ILE A 48 -27.19 14.06 -14.28
N LYS A 49 -28.49 14.08 -13.97
CA LYS A 49 -29.12 15.27 -13.41
C LYS A 49 -28.80 15.39 -11.93
N GLY A 50 -28.35 16.57 -11.51
CA GLY A 50 -28.04 16.87 -10.13
C GLY A 50 -28.08 18.37 -9.85
N LEU A 51 -27.82 18.70 -8.61
CA LEU A 51 -27.60 20.08 -8.15
C LEU A 51 -26.66 20.05 -6.94
N GLU A 52 -26.11 21.20 -6.58
CA GLU A 52 -25.40 21.38 -5.34
C GLU A 52 -26.24 22.12 -4.32
N ILE A 53 -26.50 21.48 -3.16
CA ILE A 53 -27.00 22.15 -1.95
C ILE A 53 -25.83 22.96 -1.39
N THR A 54 -25.93 24.29 -1.49
CA THR A 54 -24.87 25.20 -1.06
C THR A 54 -25.26 25.83 0.26
N GLY A 55 -24.91 25.19 1.36
CA GLY A 55 -25.18 25.65 2.72
C GLY A 55 -24.00 26.36 3.35
N SER A 56 -24.27 27.17 4.37
CA SER A 56 -23.23 27.66 5.28
C SER A 56 -22.84 26.56 6.26
N ASP A 57 -21.70 26.73 6.95
CA ASP A 57 -21.30 25.84 8.04
C ASP A 57 -22.44 25.70 9.09
N PRO A 58 -22.76 24.48 9.57
CA PRO A 58 -22.05 23.20 9.37
C PRO A 58 -22.59 22.33 8.22
N VAL A 59 -23.53 22.80 7.41
CA VAL A 59 -24.12 22.04 6.28
C VAL A 59 -23.09 21.80 5.19
N GLY A 60 -22.31 22.83 4.86
CA GLY A 60 -21.35 22.77 3.77
C GLY A 60 -22.01 22.63 2.40
N HIS A 61 -21.29 22.08 1.45
CA HIS A 61 -21.73 21.84 0.09
C HIS A 61 -21.96 20.35 -0.15
N LEU A 62 -23.11 20.01 -0.74
CA LEU A 62 -23.53 18.63 -0.98
C LEU A 62 -24.01 18.49 -2.42
N ASN A 63 -23.41 17.61 -3.19
CA ASN A 63 -23.95 17.22 -4.50
C ASN A 63 -25.07 16.20 -4.33
N VAL A 64 -26.22 16.48 -4.94
CA VAL A 64 -27.39 15.59 -4.99
C VAL A 64 -27.61 15.15 -6.42
N LEU A 65 -27.40 13.88 -6.70
CA LEU A 65 -27.39 13.29 -8.04
C LEU A 65 -28.59 12.37 -8.28
N PHE A 66 -28.89 12.14 -9.56
CA PHE A 66 -29.96 11.25 -10.01
C PHE A 66 -31.37 11.70 -9.56
N ILE A 67 -31.58 13.00 -9.52
CA ILE A 67 -32.87 13.61 -9.19
C ILE A 67 -33.72 13.80 -10.42
N LYS A 68 -35.03 13.90 -10.22
CA LYS A 68 -36.01 14.08 -11.31
C LYS A 68 -36.15 15.54 -11.72
N ASP A 69 -36.30 16.42 -10.76
CA ASP A 69 -36.51 17.84 -10.93
C ASP A 69 -35.67 18.65 -9.93
N CYS A 70 -34.74 19.47 -10.45
CA CYS A 70 -33.91 20.32 -9.60
C CYS A 70 -34.73 21.37 -8.85
N ASN A 71 -35.88 21.79 -9.39
CA ASN A 71 -36.75 22.81 -8.74
C ASN A 71 -37.31 22.33 -7.42
N ASP A 72 -37.43 21.05 -7.21
CA ASP A 72 -37.92 20.44 -5.97
C ASP A 72 -37.01 20.66 -4.76
N TYR A 73 -35.80 21.11 -5.00
CA TYR A 73 -34.74 21.32 -4.00
C TYR A 73 -34.38 22.79 -3.81
N MET A 74 -35.28 23.71 -4.24
CA MET A 74 -35.05 25.13 -4.09
C MET A 74 -35.24 25.58 -2.65
N PRO A 75 -34.23 26.24 -2.04
CA PRO A 75 -34.41 26.83 -0.71
C PRO A 75 -35.33 28.05 -0.80
N LYS A 76 -36.10 28.27 0.27
CA LYS A 76 -37.00 29.44 0.38
C LYS A 76 -36.21 30.75 0.54
N LYS A 77 -34.99 30.68 1.07
CA LYS A 77 -34.10 31.83 1.37
C LYS A 77 -32.64 31.47 0.99
N ARG A 78 -31.84 32.51 0.76
CA ARG A 78 -30.42 32.37 0.45
C ARG A 78 -29.63 31.67 1.57
N ASN A 79 -29.81 32.07 2.79
CA ASN A 79 -29.21 31.47 3.98
C ASN A 79 -30.30 30.62 4.66
N PHE A 80 -30.39 29.38 4.28
CA PHE A 80 -31.33 28.44 4.89
C PHE A 80 -30.72 27.83 6.17
N SER A 81 -31.57 27.43 7.08
CA SER A 81 -31.20 26.82 8.35
C SER A 81 -30.81 25.35 8.17
N GLU A 82 -30.12 24.77 9.16
CA GLU A 82 -29.89 23.31 9.23
C GLU A 82 -31.19 22.52 9.08
N THR A 83 -32.30 22.97 9.66
CA THR A 83 -33.61 22.32 9.54
C THR A 83 -34.13 22.30 8.08
N GLU A 84 -33.90 23.38 7.34
CA GLU A 84 -34.27 23.43 5.92
C GLU A 84 -33.35 22.51 5.10
N ALA A 85 -32.03 22.47 5.40
CA ALA A 85 -31.09 21.54 4.81
C ALA A 85 -31.48 20.08 5.11
N ASP A 86 -31.80 19.76 6.37
CA ASP A 86 -32.30 18.44 6.77
C ASP A 86 -33.48 18.01 5.89
N SER A 87 -34.47 18.91 5.72
CA SER A 87 -35.66 18.63 4.90
C SER A 87 -35.30 18.32 3.42
N LEU A 88 -34.32 19.05 2.85
CA LEU A 88 -33.85 18.81 1.48
C LEU A 88 -33.10 17.49 1.35
N ILE A 89 -32.19 17.18 2.30
CA ILE A 89 -31.43 15.94 2.36
C ILE A 89 -32.37 14.74 2.56
N GLU A 90 -33.33 14.85 3.46
CA GLU A 90 -34.32 13.80 3.73
C GLU A 90 -35.19 13.52 2.51
N LYS A 91 -35.67 14.59 1.85
CA LYS A 91 -36.40 14.45 0.60
C LYS A 91 -35.58 13.75 -0.46
N ALA A 92 -34.33 14.19 -0.67
CA ALA A 92 -33.44 13.60 -1.67
C ALA A 92 -33.18 12.11 -1.38
N ALA A 93 -32.89 11.76 -0.13
CA ALA A 93 -32.68 10.38 0.30
C ALA A 93 -33.95 9.52 0.10
N ALA A 94 -35.14 10.05 0.44
CA ALA A 94 -36.41 9.36 0.26
C ALA A 94 -36.75 9.11 -1.23
N GLU A 95 -36.34 10.00 -2.13
CA GLU A 95 -36.44 9.83 -3.57
C GLU A 95 -35.34 8.95 -4.17
N GLY A 96 -34.41 8.48 -3.31
CA GLY A 96 -33.30 7.63 -3.71
C GLY A 96 -32.21 8.38 -4.46
N ALA A 97 -32.08 9.70 -4.27
CA ALA A 97 -30.94 10.44 -4.82
C ALA A 97 -29.64 10.01 -4.16
N TYR A 98 -28.52 10.12 -4.89
CA TYR A 98 -27.19 9.88 -4.39
C TYR A 98 -26.57 11.20 -3.90
N ILE A 99 -26.13 11.24 -2.66
CA ILE A 99 -25.62 12.46 -2.03
C ILE A 99 -24.16 12.31 -1.68
N THR A 100 -23.35 13.32 -2.03
CA THR A 100 -21.93 13.41 -1.65
C THR A 100 -21.66 14.66 -0.82
N THR A 101 -20.73 14.58 0.13
CA THR A 101 -20.16 15.76 0.76
C THR A 101 -18.95 16.24 -0.03
N ASN A 102 -18.95 17.53 -0.38
CA ASN A 102 -17.99 18.15 -1.28
C ASN A 102 -16.82 18.75 -0.49
N HIS A 103 -15.65 18.84 -1.11
CA HIS A 103 -14.44 19.55 -0.67
C HIS A 103 -14.30 19.70 0.86
N PRO A 104 -14.18 18.59 1.62
CA PRO A 104 -14.23 18.60 3.08
C PRO A 104 -13.08 19.36 3.76
N GLY A 105 -12.08 19.79 3.01
CA GLY A 105 -10.97 20.64 3.49
C GLY A 105 -11.17 22.13 3.23
N TRP A 106 -12.30 22.54 2.70
CA TRP A 106 -12.60 23.94 2.49
C TRP A 106 -13.67 24.41 3.51
N PRO A 107 -13.48 25.57 4.16
CA PRO A 107 -12.37 26.54 4.00
C PRO A 107 -11.17 26.33 4.93
N ASP A 108 -11.20 25.40 5.88
CA ASP A 108 -10.26 25.30 7.00
C ASP A 108 -9.02 24.44 6.75
N LYS A 109 -8.95 23.73 5.63
CA LYS A 109 -7.89 22.78 5.21
C LYS A 109 -7.67 21.57 6.13
N ASN A 110 -8.39 21.42 7.23
CA ASN A 110 -8.23 20.31 8.18
C ASN A 110 -8.98 19.06 7.74
N SER A 111 -9.93 19.20 6.81
CA SER A 111 -10.82 18.14 6.32
C SER A 111 -11.55 17.43 7.48
N GLU A 112 -11.92 18.15 8.53
CA GLU A 112 -12.67 17.64 9.65
C GLU A 112 -14.16 17.69 9.32
N LEU A 113 -14.84 16.52 9.34
CA LEU A 113 -16.27 16.49 9.05
C LEU A 113 -17.06 17.06 10.21
N PRO A 114 -17.92 18.06 9.97
CA PRO A 114 -18.84 18.55 10.99
C PRO A 114 -19.76 17.44 11.52
N ALA A 115 -20.10 17.48 12.80
CA ALA A 115 -21.02 16.51 13.42
C ALA A 115 -22.37 16.43 12.67
N TYR A 116 -22.78 17.53 12.05
CA TYR A 116 -23.95 17.58 11.16
C TYR A 116 -23.83 16.60 10.00
N ILE A 117 -22.72 16.62 9.28
CA ILE A 117 -22.45 15.73 8.14
C ILE A 117 -22.31 14.28 8.60
N VAL A 118 -21.56 14.03 9.69
CA VAL A 118 -21.41 12.69 10.28
C VAL A 118 -22.75 12.06 10.59
N ARG A 119 -23.69 12.83 11.20
CA ARG A 119 -25.06 12.37 11.48
C ARG A 119 -25.78 11.88 10.21
N HIS A 120 -25.70 12.62 9.10
CA HIS A 120 -26.33 12.21 7.85
C HIS A 120 -25.67 11.01 7.19
N ILE A 121 -24.34 10.86 7.35
CA ILE A 121 -23.60 9.67 6.92
C ILE A 121 -24.08 8.44 7.71
N GLU A 122 -24.14 8.52 9.04
CA GLU A 122 -24.58 7.44 9.91
C GLU A 122 -26.05 7.03 9.63
N GLN A 123 -26.88 8.00 9.28
CA GLN A 123 -28.26 7.77 8.82
C GLN A 123 -28.35 7.27 7.37
N LYS A 124 -27.20 7.03 6.71
CA LYS A 124 -27.09 6.56 5.30
C LYS A 124 -27.78 7.47 4.28
N ARG A 125 -27.83 8.77 4.58
CA ARG A 125 -28.36 9.80 3.67
C ARG A 125 -27.27 10.36 2.75
N ILE A 126 -25.99 10.33 3.18
CA ILE A 126 -24.81 10.69 2.39
C ILE A 126 -24.02 9.41 2.14
N GLN A 127 -23.67 9.15 0.87
CA GLN A 127 -23.05 7.91 0.42
C GLN A 127 -21.66 8.10 -0.21
N GLY A 128 -21.24 9.35 -0.45
CA GLY A 128 -19.96 9.66 -1.06
C GLY A 128 -19.25 10.84 -0.40
N ILE A 129 -17.94 10.91 -0.59
CA ILE A 129 -17.10 12.00 -0.11
C ILE A 129 -16.06 12.36 -1.16
N GLU A 130 -15.83 13.64 -1.38
CA GLU A 130 -14.77 14.09 -2.26
C GLU A 130 -13.39 13.90 -1.63
N ILE A 131 -12.56 13.13 -2.31
CA ILE A 131 -11.14 12.94 -1.99
C ILE A 131 -10.29 13.97 -2.73
N PHE A 132 -10.72 14.30 -3.94
CA PHE A 132 -10.12 15.34 -4.77
C PHE A 132 -11.22 16.28 -5.25
N ASN A 133 -10.95 17.58 -5.16
CA ASN A 133 -11.78 18.60 -5.76
C ASN A 133 -10.89 19.57 -6.52
N ASN A 134 -11.14 19.78 -7.82
CA ASN A 134 -10.24 20.50 -8.69
C ASN A 134 -8.80 19.93 -8.60
N GLU A 135 -7.82 20.70 -8.14
CA GLU A 135 -6.45 20.25 -7.89
C GLU A 135 -6.18 19.95 -6.39
N GLU A 136 -7.15 20.19 -5.53
CA GLU A 136 -6.99 19.96 -4.09
C GLU A 136 -7.12 18.48 -3.74
N PHE A 137 -6.33 18.04 -2.77
CA PHE A 137 -6.31 16.68 -2.26
C PHE A 137 -6.59 16.66 -0.75
N TYR A 138 -7.58 15.87 -0.33
CA TYR A 138 -8.03 15.72 1.04
C TYR A 138 -7.70 14.32 1.59
N PRO A 139 -6.47 14.05 2.04
CA PRO A 139 -6.07 12.72 2.47
C PRO A 139 -6.96 12.15 3.59
N ARG A 140 -7.38 12.98 4.56
CA ARG A 140 -8.24 12.57 5.67
C ARG A 140 -9.62 12.09 5.22
N ALA A 141 -10.09 12.56 4.07
CA ALA A 141 -11.35 12.11 3.49
C ALA A 141 -11.30 10.62 3.07
N ILE A 142 -10.12 10.08 2.78
CA ILE A 142 -9.92 8.64 2.51
C ILE A 142 -10.26 7.82 3.75
N ASP A 143 -9.81 8.26 4.93
CA ASP A 143 -10.05 7.56 6.20
C ASP A 143 -11.54 7.56 6.54
N TYR A 144 -12.25 8.66 6.29
CA TYR A 144 -13.71 8.72 6.43
C TYR A 144 -14.44 7.84 5.42
N ALA A 145 -13.97 7.81 4.17
CA ALA A 145 -14.54 6.94 3.15
C ALA A 145 -14.46 5.47 3.54
N ASP A 146 -13.34 5.03 4.11
CA ASP A 146 -13.16 3.67 4.63
C ASP A 146 -14.01 3.43 5.88
N GLN A 147 -13.91 4.31 6.89
CA GLN A 147 -14.63 4.21 8.17
C GLN A 147 -16.14 4.07 7.99
N TYR A 148 -16.73 4.87 7.11
CA TYR A 148 -18.18 4.94 6.90
C TYR A 148 -18.67 4.20 5.64
N ASN A 149 -17.75 3.51 4.94
CA ASN A 149 -18.02 2.81 3.69
C ASN A 149 -18.66 3.71 2.61
N LEU A 150 -18.10 4.92 2.43
CA LEU A 150 -18.52 5.87 1.41
C LEU A 150 -17.83 5.58 0.06
N ALA A 151 -18.42 6.07 -1.03
CA ALA A 151 -17.73 6.08 -2.31
C ALA A 151 -16.66 7.19 -2.36
N TYR A 152 -15.57 6.91 -3.06
CA TYR A 152 -14.45 7.81 -3.27
C TYR A 152 -14.73 8.66 -4.51
N ILE A 153 -14.84 9.96 -4.33
CA ILE A 153 -15.22 10.90 -5.39
C ILE A 153 -14.06 11.84 -5.73
N GLY A 154 -13.79 11.99 -7.03
CA GLY A 154 -13.00 13.07 -7.59
C GLY A 154 -13.89 13.95 -8.45
N ALA A 155 -13.99 15.22 -8.12
CA ALA A 155 -14.81 16.20 -8.82
C ALA A 155 -13.99 17.42 -9.24
N THR A 156 -14.45 18.13 -10.25
CA THR A 156 -13.72 19.31 -10.75
C THR A 156 -14.19 20.61 -10.14
N ASP A 157 -15.42 20.64 -9.64
CA ASP A 157 -16.06 21.89 -9.20
C ASP A 157 -15.90 23.04 -10.22
N ALA A 158 -16.20 22.71 -11.47
CA ALA A 158 -15.83 23.53 -12.61
C ALA A 158 -16.76 24.72 -12.80
N HIS A 159 -16.26 25.91 -12.51
CA HIS A 159 -16.93 27.19 -12.76
C HIS A 159 -16.51 27.83 -14.11
N TYR A 160 -15.52 27.24 -14.79
CA TYR A 160 -14.96 27.70 -16.04
C TYR A 160 -14.65 26.51 -16.97
N PRO A 161 -14.42 26.74 -18.27
CA PRO A 161 -13.92 25.69 -19.17
C PRO A 161 -12.68 25.00 -18.62
N MET A 162 -12.54 23.68 -18.86
CA MET A 162 -11.48 22.84 -18.31
C MET A 162 -10.07 23.33 -18.63
N ASP A 163 -9.86 23.87 -19.84
CA ASP A 163 -8.55 24.39 -20.27
C ASP A 163 -8.10 25.62 -19.46
N PHE A 164 -9.00 26.28 -18.72
CA PHE A 164 -8.65 27.35 -17.77
C PHE A 164 -8.35 26.83 -16.37
N LEU A 165 -8.83 25.63 -16.03
CA LEU A 165 -8.65 25.03 -14.71
C LEU A 165 -7.46 24.08 -14.68
N PHE A 166 -7.20 23.38 -15.78
CA PHE A 166 -6.17 22.35 -15.87
C PHE A 166 -5.27 22.57 -17.07
N ASP A 167 -3.96 22.43 -16.90
CA ASP A 167 -3.01 22.32 -18.02
C ASP A 167 -3.10 20.90 -18.61
N LEU A 168 -4.13 20.66 -19.43
CA LEU A 168 -4.44 19.37 -20.02
C LEU A 168 -3.36 18.85 -20.99
N LYS A 169 -2.33 19.64 -21.28
CA LYS A 169 -1.13 19.18 -22.00
C LYS A 169 -0.17 18.42 -21.09
N LYS A 170 -0.23 18.67 -19.78
CA LYS A 170 0.68 18.09 -18.78
C LYS A 170 0.00 17.07 -17.88
N LYS A 171 -1.30 17.27 -17.57
CA LYS A 171 -2.03 16.43 -16.62
C LYS A 171 -3.48 16.28 -17.03
N PHE A 172 -4.06 15.15 -16.69
CA PHE A 172 -5.48 14.91 -16.91
C PHE A 172 -6.31 15.59 -15.81
N ARG A 173 -7.58 15.89 -16.10
CA ARG A 173 -8.50 16.51 -15.15
C ARG A 173 -8.85 15.58 -14.00
N THR A 174 -9.30 16.14 -12.88
CA THR A 174 -9.89 15.37 -11.78
C THR A 174 -11.19 14.69 -12.24
N LEU A 175 -11.35 13.42 -11.85
CA LEU A 175 -12.53 12.59 -12.18
C LEU A 175 -12.72 11.44 -11.20
N THR A 176 -13.86 10.77 -11.34
CA THR A 176 -14.18 9.51 -10.65
C THR A 176 -14.22 8.38 -11.66
N PHE A 177 -13.43 7.32 -11.46
CA PHE A 177 -13.64 6.04 -12.15
C PHE A 177 -14.76 5.29 -11.44
N VAL A 178 -15.82 4.96 -12.19
CA VAL A 178 -16.97 4.19 -11.68
C VAL A 178 -17.05 2.85 -12.39
N PHE A 179 -17.02 1.76 -11.63
CA PHE A 179 -17.06 0.41 -12.18
C PHE A 179 -18.52 -0.07 -12.31
N ALA A 180 -19.20 0.50 -13.28
CA ALA A 180 -20.57 0.16 -13.65
C ALA A 180 -20.59 -0.98 -14.68
N LYS A 181 -21.69 -1.73 -14.73
CA LYS A 181 -21.87 -2.81 -15.73
C LYS A 181 -22.15 -2.25 -17.11
N GLU A 182 -22.83 -1.12 -17.16
CA GLU A 182 -23.25 -0.42 -18.38
C GLU A 182 -23.10 1.09 -18.18
N ASN A 183 -22.94 1.83 -19.26
CA ASN A 183 -22.93 3.30 -19.25
C ASN A 183 -24.37 3.85 -19.24
N THR A 184 -25.12 3.58 -18.16
CA THR A 184 -26.47 4.11 -17.92
C THR A 184 -26.54 4.78 -16.54
N PRO A 185 -27.44 5.77 -16.34
CA PRO A 185 -27.60 6.40 -15.03
C PRO A 185 -27.87 5.40 -13.91
N GLU A 186 -28.69 4.38 -14.17
CA GLU A 186 -29.08 3.35 -13.21
C GLU A 186 -27.90 2.48 -12.82
N SER A 187 -27.09 2.05 -13.80
CA SER A 187 -25.91 1.21 -13.56
C SER A 187 -24.78 1.98 -12.86
N ILE A 188 -24.59 3.25 -13.23
CA ILE A 188 -23.63 4.16 -12.56
C ILE A 188 -24.07 4.38 -11.11
N LYS A 189 -25.35 4.66 -10.88
CA LYS A 189 -25.92 4.86 -9.54
C LYS A 189 -25.72 3.63 -8.66
N GLU A 190 -26.06 2.45 -9.19
CA GLU A 190 -25.86 1.16 -8.47
C GLU A 190 -24.40 0.95 -8.10
N ALA A 191 -23.47 1.24 -9.02
CA ALA A 191 -22.04 1.10 -8.77
C ALA A 191 -21.54 2.06 -7.68
N LEU A 192 -22.01 3.30 -7.66
CA LEU A 192 -21.68 4.28 -6.64
C LEU A 192 -22.21 3.86 -5.25
N TYR A 193 -23.46 3.39 -5.15
CA TYR A 193 -24.03 2.86 -3.91
C TYR A 193 -23.27 1.61 -3.40
N ALA A 194 -22.75 0.79 -4.29
CA ALA A 194 -21.92 -0.36 -3.97
C ALA A 194 -20.47 0.03 -3.62
N GLY A 195 -20.11 1.31 -3.67
CA GLY A 195 -18.76 1.81 -3.39
C GLY A 195 -17.72 1.36 -4.42
N ARG A 196 -18.15 1.08 -5.65
CA ARG A 196 -17.26 0.69 -6.76
C ARG A 196 -16.77 1.92 -7.51
N SER A 197 -15.98 2.75 -6.82
CA SER A 197 -15.39 3.97 -7.37
C SER A 197 -13.94 4.15 -6.93
N ILE A 198 -13.19 4.89 -7.75
CA ILE A 198 -11.84 5.36 -7.47
C ILE A 198 -11.80 6.84 -7.83
N ALA A 199 -11.36 7.67 -6.89
CA ALA A 199 -11.10 9.08 -7.13
C ALA A 199 -9.73 9.26 -7.80
N TYR A 200 -9.65 10.14 -8.78
CA TYR A 200 -8.42 10.45 -9.51
C TYR A 200 -8.17 11.95 -9.59
N ALA A 201 -6.95 12.36 -9.34
CA ALA A 201 -6.41 13.69 -9.67
C ALA A 201 -4.89 13.64 -9.81
N ASP A 202 -4.36 14.33 -10.81
CA ASP A 202 -2.91 14.55 -10.97
C ASP A 202 -2.08 13.27 -10.77
N GLN A 203 -2.43 12.19 -11.49
CA GLN A 203 -1.82 10.86 -11.43
C GLN A 203 -1.99 10.11 -10.09
N LYS A 204 -2.69 10.67 -9.11
CA LYS A 204 -3.01 10.03 -7.84
C LYS A 204 -4.36 9.32 -7.93
N LEU A 205 -4.44 8.17 -7.34
CA LEU A 205 -5.65 7.35 -7.22
C LEU A 205 -5.95 7.11 -5.75
N ALA A 206 -7.20 7.25 -5.35
CA ALA A 206 -7.65 6.89 -4.01
C ALA A 206 -8.91 6.03 -4.09
N GLY A 207 -8.94 4.93 -3.36
CA GLY A 207 -10.05 3.99 -3.42
C GLY A 207 -9.87 2.80 -2.49
N LYS A 208 -10.88 1.95 -2.44
CA LYS A 208 -10.78 0.67 -1.72
C LYS A 208 -9.66 -0.18 -2.30
N GLU A 209 -8.94 -0.88 -1.44
CA GLU A 209 -7.78 -1.69 -1.84
C GLU A 209 -8.09 -2.67 -2.98
N ASN A 210 -9.20 -3.39 -2.89
CA ASN A 210 -9.62 -4.34 -3.92
C ASN A 210 -9.89 -3.66 -5.27
N MET A 211 -10.48 -2.45 -5.26
CA MET A 211 -10.75 -1.69 -6.48
C MET A 211 -9.47 -1.17 -7.11
N LEU A 212 -8.53 -0.64 -6.30
CA LEU A 212 -7.22 -0.19 -6.76
C LEU A 212 -6.40 -1.35 -7.34
N LYS A 213 -6.44 -2.52 -6.71
CA LYS A 213 -5.80 -3.74 -7.22
C LYS A 213 -6.34 -4.14 -8.58
N LEU A 214 -7.66 -4.18 -8.75
CA LEU A 214 -8.29 -4.50 -10.02
C LEU A 214 -7.95 -3.47 -11.10
N PHE A 215 -8.00 -2.18 -10.76
CA PHE A 215 -7.65 -1.10 -11.67
C PHE A 215 -6.19 -1.21 -12.16
N LEU A 216 -5.24 -1.37 -11.24
CA LEU A 216 -3.83 -1.53 -11.59
C LEU A 216 -3.61 -2.73 -12.51
N ARG A 217 -4.20 -3.87 -12.18
CA ARG A 217 -4.06 -5.09 -12.97
C ARG A 217 -4.71 -4.98 -14.36
N SER A 218 -5.85 -4.27 -14.47
CA SER A 218 -6.49 -4.02 -15.78
C SER A 218 -5.74 -3.03 -16.65
N SER A 219 -4.93 -2.15 -16.03
CA SER A 219 -4.08 -1.18 -16.73
C SER A 219 -2.80 -1.79 -17.31
N LEU A 220 -2.40 -2.97 -16.82
CA LEU A 220 -1.12 -3.60 -17.14
C LEU A 220 -1.32 -4.94 -17.86
N LYS A 221 -0.66 -5.10 -19.01
CA LYS A 221 -0.67 -6.34 -19.78
C LYS A 221 0.69 -7.02 -19.70
N VAL A 222 0.72 -8.27 -19.26
CA VAL A 222 1.94 -9.09 -19.30
C VAL A 222 2.20 -9.52 -20.74
N LEU A 223 3.31 -9.07 -21.31
CA LEU A 223 3.75 -9.46 -22.66
C LEU A 223 4.58 -10.73 -22.63
N SER A 224 5.46 -10.89 -21.65
CA SER A 224 6.24 -12.11 -21.44
C SER A 224 6.66 -12.25 -19.98
N TYR A 225 6.88 -13.50 -19.58
CA TYR A 225 7.46 -13.88 -18.30
C TYR A 225 8.36 -15.10 -18.48
N GLU A 226 9.58 -15.03 -17.94
CA GLU A 226 10.55 -16.11 -17.94
C GLU A 226 11.27 -16.19 -16.61
N GLU A 227 11.59 -17.43 -16.19
CA GLU A 227 12.46 -17.69 -15.04
C GLU A 227 13.78 -18.29 -15.54
N ARG A 228 14.89 -17.60 -15.24
CA ARG A 228 16.21 -18.05 -15.66
C ARG A 228 17.29 -17.60 -14.67
N ASN A 229 18.17 -18.51 -14.28
CA ASN A 229 19.32 -18.23 -13.41
C ASN A 229 18.95 -17.58 -12.06
N GLY A 230 17.88 -18.05 -11.40
CA GLY A 230 17.42 -17.52 -10.12
C GLY A 230 16.80 -16.11 -10.18
N LYS A 231 16.52 -15.64 -11.39
CA LYS A 231 15.87 -14.35 -11.66
C LYS A 231 14.60 -14.56 -12.46
N PHE A 232 13.64 -13.64 -12.31
CA PHE A 232 12.51 -13.52 -13.22
C PHE A 232 12.73 -12.34 -14.17
N HIS A 233 12.24 -12.51 -15.39
CA HIS A 233 12.22 -11.51 -16.45
C HIS A 233 10.77 -11.27 -16.84
N VAL A 234 10.30 -10.04 -16.71
CA VAL A 234 8.92 -9.66 -17.04
C VAL A 234 8.93 -8.47 -17.99
N ARG A 235 8.10 -8.54 -19.02
CA ARG A 235 7.75 -7.40 -19.86
C ARG A 235 6.28 -7.05 -19.61
N LEU A 236 6.03 -5.83 -19.15
CA LEU A 236 4.69 -5.29 -18.90
C LEU A 236 4.44 -4.14 -19.86
N LEU A 237 3.29 -4.14 -20.51
CA LEU A 237 2.76 -2.97 -21.21
C LEU A 237 1.78 -2.26 -20.29
N ASN A 238 2.00 -0.99 -20.03
CA ASN A 238 1.02 -0.12 -19.40
C ASN A 238 0.14 0.49 -20.50
N GLU A 239 -1.13 0.11 -20.54
CA GLU A 239 -2.09 0.59 -21.53
C GLU A 239 -2.84 1.85 -21.07
N SER A 240 -2.56 2.34 -19.85
CA SER A 240 -3.22 3.51 -19.26
C SER A 240 -2.41 4.79 -19.38
N ASP A 241 -3.10 5.93 -19.19
CA ASP A 241 -2.49 7.26 -19.08
C ASP A 241 -1.77 7.50 -17.73
N ILE A 242 -1.81 6.53 -16.82
CA ILE A 242 -1.31 6.68 -15.46
C ILE A 242 0.02 5.94 -15.31
N PRO A 243 1.13 6.63 -15.04
CA PRO A 243 2.38 5.97 -14.70
C PRO A 243 2.33 5.40 -13.28
N TYR A 244 3.02 4.29 -13.03
CA TYR A 244 3.14 3.68 -11.72
C TYR A 244 4.60 3.63 -11.27
N LEU A 245 4.81 3.85 -9.98
CA LEU A 245 6.09 3.66 -9.32
C LEU A 245 5.89 2.68 -8.17
N LEU A 246 6.52 1.50 -8.29
CA LEU A 246 6.55 0.48 -7.25
C LEU A 246 7.83 0.66 -6.44
N ASP A 247 7.68 0.79 -5.12
CA ASP A 247 8.77 1.10 -4.20
C ASP A 247 8.72 0.15 -2.99
N ASN A 248 9.81 -0.57 -2.73
CA ASN A 248 9.97 -1.43 -1.55
C ASN A 248 10.87 -0.80 -0.47
N GLY A 249 11.17 0.51 -0.59
CA GLY A 249 12.07 1.23 0.30
C GLY A 249 13.54 1.21 -0.12
N VAL A 250 13.91 0.36 -1.08
CA VAL A 250 15.28 0.27 -1.63
C VAL A 250 15.35 1.01 -2.97
N LEU A 251 16.16 2.06 -3.05
CA LEU A 251 16.21 2.95 -4.22
C LEU A 251 16.55 2.20 -5.52
N SER A 252 17.49 1.25 -5.46
CA SER A 252 17.90 0.42 -6.61
C SER A 252 16.81 -0.53 -7.10
N ASP A 253 15.83 -0.83 -6.25
CA ASP A 253 14.79 -1.82 -6.53
C ASP A 253 13.51 -1.20 -7.08
N ARG A 254 13.42 0.11 -7.11
CA ARG A 254 12.25 0.83 -7.65
C ARG A 254 11.95 0.42 -9.08
N ILE A 255 10.68 0.14 -9.34
CA ILE A 255 10.18 -0.24 -10.65
C ILE A 255 9.31 0.89 -11.19
N ARG A 256 9.76 1.53 -12.27
CA ARG A 256 9.01 2.58 -12.97
C ARG A 256 8.27 1.96 -14.14
N ILE A 257 6.96 2.14 -14.19
CA ILE A 257 6.08 1.67 -15.26
C ILE A 257 5.43 2.91 -15.91
N PRO A 258 6.06 3.49 -16.93
CA PRO A 258 5.53 4.71 -17.57
C PRO A 258 4.19 4.45 -18.25
N ALA A 259 3.38 5.49 -18.42
CA ALA A 259 2.15 5.43 -19.20
C ALA A 259 2.43 5.09 -20.66
N HIS A 260 1.58 4.29 -21.29
CA HIS A 260 1.65 3.87 -22.71
C HIS A 260 3.03 3.30 -23.12
N ALA A 261 3.71 2.61 -22.22
CA ALA A 261 5.05 2.11 -22.45
C ALA A 261 5.25 0.68 -21.98
N VAL A 262 6.22 0.02 -22.58
CA VAL A 262 6.70 -1.29 -22.12
C VAL A 262 7.75 -1.08 -21.04
N CYS A 263 7.55 -1.75 -19.90
CA CYS A 263 8.53 -1.85 -18.83
C CYS A 263 9.13 -3.24 -18.83
N ASP A 264 10.45 -3.30 -19.03
CA ASP A 264 11.23 -4.53 -18.91
C ASP A 264 11.85 -4.57 -17.50
N MET A 265 11.58 -5.62 -16.73
CA MET A 265 12.18 -5.81 -15.42
C MET A 265 12.84 -7.17 -15.30
N THR A 266 14.03 -7.17 -14.69
CA THR A 266 14.76 -8.38 -14.30
C THR A 266 15.12 -8.26 -12.83
N ARG A 267 14.64 -9.19 -12.00
CA ARG A 267 14.84 -9.16 -10.55
C ARG A 267 15.14 -10.57 -10.02
N PRO A 268 15.79 -10.69 -8.84
CA PRO A 268 15.89 -11.96 -8.13
C PRO A 268 14.52 -12.57 -7.88
N PHE A 269 14.42 -13.90 -7.97
CA PHE A 269 13.15 -14.61 -7.75
C PHE A 269 12.54 -14.32 -6.39
N SER A 270 13.38 -14.07 -5.37
CA SER A 270 12.92 -13.68 -4.03
C SER A 270 12.11 -12.38 -3.98
N GLN A 271 12.30 -11.48 -4.94
CA GLN A 271 11.52 -10.24 -5.04
C GLN A 271 10.17 -10.40 -5.73
N LEU A 272 9.89 -11.56 -6.35
CA LEU A 272 8.61 -11.82 -7.01
C LEU A 272 7.41 -11.70 -6.06
N THR A 273 7.62 -12.06 -4.81
CA THR A 273 6.58 -12.12 -3.76
C THR A 273 6.70 -11.05 -2.70
N GLN A 274 7.78 -10.26 -2.75
CA GLN A 274 7.92 -9.13 -1.83
C GLN A 274 6.91 -8.04 -2.18
N PRO A 275 6.25 -7.43 -1.17
CA PRO A 275 5.32 -6.34 -1.41
C PRO A 275 6.08 -5.09 -1.89
N PHE A 276 5.56 -4.47 -2.93
CA PHE A 276 5.94 -3.15 -3.40
C PHE A 276 4.78 -2.20 -3.18
N ARG A 277 5.09 -1.05 -2.64
CA ARG A 277 4.15 0.06 -2.49
C ARG A 277 3.96 0.75 -3.84
N VAL A 278 2.73 0.87 -4.31
CA VAL A 278 2.37 1.67 -5.48
C VAL A 278 2.19 3.11 -5.01
N THR A 279 3.20 3.97 -5.23
CA THR A 279 3.35 5.26 -4.55
C THR A 279 2.23 6.25 -4.78
N ASN A 280 1.52 6.14 -5.89
CA ASN A 280 0.42 7.01 -6.29
C ASN A 280 -0.98 6.39 -6.09
N MET A 281 -1.09 5.26 -5.38
CA MET A 281 -2.36 4.61 -5.05
C MET A 281 -2.60 4.64 -3.53
N TYR A 282 -3.58 5.41 -3.09
CA TYR A 282 -3.88 5.71 -1.69
C TYR A 282 -5.01 4.83 -1.18
N ILE A 283 -4.76 4.04 -0.13
CA ILE A 283 -5.77 3.23 0.58
C ILE A 283 -6.18 3.87 1.91
N SER A 284 -5.36 4.77 2.45
CA SER A 284 -5.69 5.63 3.58
C SER A 284 -4.96 6.97 3.46
N SER A 285 -5.11 7.87 4.40
CA SER A 285 -4.37 9.13 4.45
C SER A 285 -2.85 8.91 4.50
N THR A 286 -2.40 7.83 5.10
CA THR A 286 -0.98 7.51 5.33
C THR A 286 -0.47 6.31 4.54
N GLU A 287 -1.36 5.41 4.11
CA GLU A 287 -0.98 4.14 3.48
C GLU A 287 -1.24 4.15 1.97
N ARG A 288 -0.43 3.37 1.28
CA ARG A 288 -0.52 3.14 -0.17
C ARG A 288 -0.82 1.68 -0.43
N LEU A 289 -1.37 1.42 -1.60
CA LEU A 289 -1.55 0.06 -2.08
C LEU A 289 -0.21 -0.67 -2.10
N GLU A 290 -0.16 -1.84 -1.49
CA GLU A 290 0.98 -2.75 -1.57
C GLU A 290 0.59 -4.02 -2.31
N ILE A 291 1.42 -4.39 -3.30
CA ILE A 291 1.25 -5.61 -4.09
C ILE A 291 2.61 -6.28 -4.33
N PRO A 292 2.68 -7.61 -4.38
CA PRO A 292 3.84 -8.29 -4.95
C PRO A 292 3.79 -8.22 -6.49
N VAL A 293 4.95 -8.34 -7.14
CA VAL A 293 5.01 -8.41 -8.61
C VAL A 293 4.20 -9.60 -9.14
N SER A 294 4.17 -10.71 -8.40
CA SER A 294 3.37 -11.90 -8.73
C SER A 294 1.87 -11.62 -8.92
N TYR A 295 1.33 -10.62 -8.22
CA TYR A 295 -0.07 -10.19 -8.42
C TYR A 295 -0.32 -9.71 -9.85
N LEU A 296 0.64 -8.98 -10.44
CA LEU A 296 0.52 -8.48 -11.82
C LEU A 296 0.59 -9.60 -12.86
N LEU A 297 1.16 -10.75 -12.50
CA LEU A 297 1.34 -11.90 -13.38
C LEU A 297 0.14 -12.83 -13.42
N ALA A 298 -0.85 -12.65 -12.55
CA ALA A 298 -2.06 -13.46 -12.55
C ALA A 298 -2.91 -13.16 -13.80
N SER A 299 -3.46 -14.20 -14.43
CA SER A 299 -4.33 -14.10 -15.60
C SER A 299 -5.69 -14.77 -15.34
N LYS A 300 -6.64 -14.62 -16.28
CA LYS A 300 -7.91 -15.37 -16.21
C LYS A 300 -7.71 -16.89 -16.25
N GLU A 301 -6.60 -17.35 -16.82
CA GLU A 301 -6.29 -18.77 -16.96
C GLU A 301 -5.51 -19.36 -15.78
N MET A 302 -4.89 -18.51 -14.94
CA MET A 302 -4.09 -18.92 -13.81
C MET A 302 -4.54 -18.11 -12.57
N PRO A 303 -4.94 -18.76 -11.47
CA PRO A 303 -5.34 -18.09 -10.25
C PRO A 303 -4.22 -17.21 -9.68
N GLU A 304 -4.61 -16.26 -8.84
CA GLU A 304 -3.66 -15.41 -8.11
C GLU A 304 -2.84 -16.27 -7.14
N MET A 305 -1.53 -16.06 -7.13
CA MET A 305 -0.63 -16.70 -6.18
C MET A 305 -0.89 -16.12 -4.77
N PRO A 306 -1.11 -16.95 -3.75
CA PRO A 306 -1.26 -16.46 -2.39
C PRO A 306 0.05 -15.86 -1.87
N TYR A 307 -0.03 -15.00 -0.86
CA TYR A 307 1.14 -14.42 -0.18
C TYR A 307 0.79 -14.02 1.26
N VAL A 308 1.81 -13.86 2.12
CA VAL A 308 1.60 -13.40 3.50
C VAL A 308 1.21 -11.92 3.51
N ASP A 309 0.04 -11.59 4.05
CA ASP A 309 -0.37 -10.19 4.28
C ASP A 309 0.37 -9.63 5.50
N GLU A 310 1.42 -8.85 5.25
CA GLU A 310 2.30 -8.28 6.28
C GLU A 310 1.56 -7.44 7.31
N ARG A 311 0.45 -6.82 6.94
CA ARG A 311 -0.37 -5.99 7.83
C ARG A 311 -1.14 -6.79 8.88
N LYS A 312 -1.31 -8.09 8.62
CA LYS A 312 -2.05 -9.03 9.49
C LYS A 312 -1.14 -9.98 10.25
N VAL A 313 0.17 -9.80 10.15
CA VAL A 313 1.13 -10.57 10.93
C VAL A 313 1.19 -10.02 12.35
N SER A 314 1.06 -10.89 13.34
CA SER A 314 1.09 -10.50 14.75
C SER A 314 1.60 -11.62 15.64
N PHE A 315 2.23 -11.25 16.77
CA PHE A 315 2.57 -12.22 17.81
C PHE A 315 1.37 -12.52 18.68
N VAL A 316 1.11 -13.79 18.90
CA VAL A 316 0.07 -14.32 19.78
C VAL A 316 0.71 -15.21 20.87
N LYS A 317 -0.08 -15.65 21.83
CA LYS A 317 0.44 -16.47 22.95
C LYS A 317 1.13 -17.75 22.45
N GLU A 318 0.60 -18.38 21.41
CA GLU A 318 1.05 -19.64 20.84
C GLU A 318 2.26 -19.50 19.89
N GLY A 319 2.49 -18.30 19.30
CA GLY A 319 3.58 -18.09 18.35
C GLY A 319 3.38 -16.87 17.45
N LEU A 320 3.71 -16.99 16.17
CA LEU A 320 3.48 -15.98 15.16
C LEU A 320 2.22 -16.30 14.36
N SER A 321 1.24 -15.41 14.37
CA SER A 321 0.05 -15.48 13.53
C SER A 321 0.32 -14.81 12.19
N ILE A 322 0.12 -15.54 11.10
CA ILE A 322 0.18 -15.03 9.74
C ILE A 322 -1.16 -15.22 9.05
N VAL A 323 -1.47 -14.37 8.09
CA VAL A 323 -2.66 -14.49 7.24
C VAL A 323 -2.21 -14.48 5.78
N LEU A 324 -2.68 -15.45 5.00
CA LEU A 324 -2.46 -15.43 3.56
C LEU A 324 -3.52 -14.55 2.89
N SER A 325 -3.05 -13.62 2.04
CA SER A 325 -3.92 -12.97 1.07
C SER A 325 -4.14 -13.97 -0.06
N CYS A 326 -5.37 -14.41 -0.23
CA CYS A 326 -5.76 -15.40 -1.22
C CYS A 326 -6.67 -14.73 -2.26
N GLY A 327 -6.45 -15.04 -3.53
CA GLY A 327 -7.39 -14.71 -4.60
C GLY A 327 -8.65 -15.60 -4.55
N GLU A 328 -9.45 -15.56 -5.60
CA GLU A 328 -10.59 -16.47 -5.74
C GLU A 328 -10.12 -17.91 -5.91
N GLY A 329 -10.65 -18.82 -5.11
CA GLY A 329 -10.35 -20.25 -5.13
C GLY A 329 -9.99 -20.83 -3.76
N ASP A 330 -9.60 -22.09 -3.74
CA ASP A 330 -9.16 -22.78 -2.54
C ASP A 330 -7.63 -22.72 -2.39
N THR A 331 -7.15 -22.17 -1.29
CA THR A 331 -5.72 -22.07 -1.01
C THR A 331 -5.28 -23.19 -0.08
N TYR A 332 -4.21 -23.88 -0.47
CA TYR A 332 -3.55 -24.93 0.30
C TYR A 332 -2.13 -24.51 0.66
N TYR A 333 -1.62 -24.97 1.80
CA TYR A 333 -0.27 -24.62 2.25
C TYR A 333 0.41 -25.78 2.98
N THR A 334 1.75 -25.72 3.02
CA THR A 334 2.64 -26.57 3.83
C THR A 334 3.61 -25.68 4.62
N LEU A 335 4.13 -26.18 5.74
CA LEU A 335 5.09 -25.45 6.60
C LEU A 335 6.49 -26.07 6.59
N ASP A 336 6.66 -27.21 5.94
CA ASP A 336 7.91 -27.96 5.82
C ASP A 336 8.62 -27.77 4.46
N GLY A 337 8.02 -26.97 3.56
CA GLY A 337 8.53 -26.71 2.22
C GLY A 337 8.18 -27.77 1.18
N THR A 338 7.36 -28.75 1.50
CA THR A 338 6.77 -29.68 0.52
C THR A 338 5.76 -28.95 -0.39
N GLU A 339 5.44 -29.53 -1.55
CA GLU A 339 4.49 -28.92 -2.47
C GLU A 339 3.07 -28.92 -1.89
N PRO A 340 2.33 -27.78 -1.97
CA PRO A 340 0.98 -27.64 -1.42
C PRO A 340 -0.08 -28.22 -2.39
N GLU A 341 -0.13 -29.54 -2.52
CA GLU A 341 -1.02 -30.23 -3.43
C GLU A 341 -2.49 -30.15 -2.99
N PHE A 342 -3.39 -30.06 -3.98
CA PHE A 342 -4.83 -30.03 -3.77
C PHE A 342 -5.33 -31.26 -2.99
N GLY A 343 -6.01 -31.01 -1.88
CA GLY A 343 -6.65 -32.05 -1.07
C GLY A 343 -5.72 -32.86 -0.15
N SER A 344 -4.38 -32.73 -0.29
CA SER A 344 -3.41 -33.42 0.62
C SER A 344 -2.73 -32.44 1.58
N ALA A 345 -2.52 -31.20 1.17
CA ALA A 345 -1.98 -30.14 2.03
C ALA A 345 -3.06 -29.49 2.90
N SER A 346 -2.67 -28.71 3.89
CA SER A 346 -3.59 -27.97 4.76
C SER A 346 -4.32 -26.88 3.98
N ARG A 347 -5.65 -26.84 4.08
CA ARG A 347 -6.46 -25.76 3.50
C ARG A 347 -6.37 -24.51 4.35
N CYS A 348 -6.21 -23.36 3.70
CA CYS A 348 -6.17 -22.08 4.38
C CYS A 348 -7.59 -21.60 4.71
N GLU A 349 -7.98 -21.65 5.97
CA GLU A 349 -9.32 -21.24 6.46
C GLU A 349 -9.26 -19.99 7.36
N GLY A 350 -8.12 -19.29 7.38
CA GLY A 350 -7.92 -18.11 8.22
C GLY A 350 -6.47 -17.89 8.62
N ALA A 351 -6.26 -17.43 9.85
CA ALA A 351 -4.92 -17.21 10.37
C ALA A 351 -4.19 -18.55 10.62
N ILE A 352 -2.94 -18.61 10.22
CA ILE A 352 -2.03 -19.75 10.46
C ILE A 352 -1.14 -19.38 11.64
N ILE A 353 -1.11 -20.22 12.68
CA ILE A 353 -0.26 -20.00 13.86
C ILE A 353 1.01 -20.83 13.71
N LEU A 354 2.14 -20.16 13.75
CA LEU A 354 3.46 -20.77 13.67
C LEU A 354 4.08 -20.80 15.05
N ASP A 355 4.45 -21.97 15.55
CA ASP A 355 5.14 -22.17 16.82
C ASP A 355 6.68 -22.16 16.67
N ALA A 356 7.17 -22.39 15.46
CA ALA A 356 8.59 -22.34 15.09
C ALA A 356 8.81 -21.73 13.70
N PRO A 357 10.01 -21.22 13.40
CA PRO A 357 10.40 -20.85 12.05
C PRO A 357 10.17 -21.97 11.06
N CYS A 358 9.64 -21.66 9.88
CA CYS A 358 9.20 -22.66 8.92
C CYS A 358 9.47 -22.26 7.47
N LYS A 359 9.42 -23.22 6.56
CA LYS A 359 9.44 -23.00 5.13
C LYS A 359 8.01 -23.12 4.59
N LEU A 360 7.31 -22.00 4.52
CA LEU A 360 5.95 -21.93 4.00
C LEU A 360 5.96 -22.08 2.48
N LYS A 361 5.12 -22.98 1.97
CA LYS A 361 4.67 -22.99 0.59
C LYS A 361 3.15 -22.91 0.54
N ALA A 362 2.60 -22.19 -0.44
CA ALA A 362 1.15 -22.08 -0.61
C ALA A 362 0.77 -21.97 -2.10
N CYS A 363 -0.39 -22.50 -2.46
CA CYS A 363 -0.92 -22.50 -3.82
C CYS A 363 -2.45 -22.33 -3.78
N THR A 364 -3.00 -21.50 -4.64
CA THR A 364 -4.45 -21.33 -4.82
C THR A 364 -4.91 -22.16 -6.01
N TYR A 365 -6.00 -22.91 -5.86
CA TYR A 365 -6.62 -23.69 -6.91
C TYR A 365 -8.00 -23.10 -7.25
N LYS A 366 -8.25 -22.84 -8.53
CA LYS A 366 -9.54 -22.37 -9.05
C LYS A 366 -9.88 -23.17 -10.31
N ASP A 367 -11.08 -23.77 -10.36
CA ASP A 367 -11.55 -24.59 -11.47
C ASP A 367 -10.55 -25.68 -11.90
N GLY A 368 -9.90 -26.31 -10.90
CA GLY A 368 -8.91 -27.37 -11.09
C GLY A 368 -7.53 -26.89 -11.57
N LYS A 369 -7.31 -25.58 -11.74
CA LYS A 369 -6.04 -25.00 -12.17
C LYS A 369 -5.28 -24.43 -10.97
N PRO A 370 -3.99 -24.75 -10.78
CA PRO A 370 -3.17 -24.18 -9.72
C PRO A 370 -2.67 -22.78 -10.09
N SER A 371 -2.47 -21.95 -9.07
CA SER A 371 -1.66 -20.75 -9.16
C SER A 371 -0.17 -21.11 -9.23
N ARG A 372 0.71 -20.09 -9.29
CA ARG A 372 2.10 -20.28 -8.92
C ARG A 372 2.20 -20.60 -7.43
N VAL A 373 3.21 -21.37 -7.07
CA VAL A 373 3.49 -21.69 -5.67
C VAL A 373 4.21 -20.50 -5.04
N TYR A 374 3.62 -19.97 -3.96
CA TYR A 374 4.28 -19.05 -3.06
C TYR A 374 5.25 -19.83 -2.18
N GLU A 375 6.50 -19.42 -2.11
CA GLU A 375 7.49 -20.02 -1.23
C GLU A 375 8.20 -18.94 -0.42
N ARG A 376 8.24 -19.11 0.91
CA ARG A 376 8.93 -18.18 1.81
C ARG A 376 9.40 -18.87 3.08
N TYR A 377 10.61 -18.58 3.50
CA TYR A 377 11.06 -18.89 4.85
C TYR A 377 10.50 -17.85 5.82
N ILE A 378 9.76 -18.28 6.82
CA ILE A 378 9.19 -17.43 7.87
C ILE A 378 10.06 -17.60 9.11
N GLY A 379 11.02 -16.69 9.28
CA GLY A 379 11.83 -16.59 10.50
C GLY A 379 11.16 -15.67 11.49
N PHE A 380 11.10 -16.06 12.76
CA PHE A 380 10.64 -15.18 13.83
C PHE A 380 11.33 -15.50 15.17
N SER A 381 11.37 -14.52 16.06
CA SER A 381 11.91 -14.67 17.42
C SER A 381 10.97 -14.03 18.43
N ARG A 382 10.72 -14.75 19.52
CA ARG A 382 10.00 -14.23 20.68
C ARG A 382 10.95 -13.52 21.63
N ALA A 383 10.46 -12.47 22.27
CA ALA A 383 11.24 -11.70 23.21
C ALA A 383 11.54 -12.49 24.49
N ILE A 384 12.74 -12.27 25.00
CA ILE A 384 13.16 -12.74 26.32
C ILE A 384 13.29 -11.56 27.30
N LYS A 385 13.34 -11.86 28.60
CA LYS A 385 13.50 -10.81 29.63
C LYS A 385 14.91 -10.21 29.61
N CYS A 386 15.03 -8.88 29.52
CA CYS A 386 16.29 -8.12 29.54
C CYS A 386 16.59 -7.47 30.90
N LYS A 387 16.25 -8.05 32.00
CA LYS A 387 16.46 -7.41 33.31
C LYS A 387 17.96 -7.38 33.69
N GLY A 388 18.45 -6.21 34.15
CA GLY A 388 19.78 -6.02 34.71
C GLY A 388 20.93 -6.02 33.71
N ARG A 389 20.68 -5.89 32.41
CA ARG A 389 21.70 -5.90 31.35
C ARG A 389 22.33 -4.53 31.15
N ARG A 390 23.66 -4.51 30.99
CA ARG A 390 24.40 -3.30 30.61
C ARG A 390 24.49 -3.17 29.09
N GLN A 391 24.60 -1.95 28.59
CA GLN A 391 24.81 -1.68 27.16
C GLN A 391 26.16 -2.25 26.69
N GLY A 392 26.21 -2.84 25.51
CA GLY A 392 27.43 -3.35 24.88
C GLY A 392 27.23 -4.62 24.05
N VAL A 393 28.37 -5.07 23.53
CA VAL A 393 28.51 -6.29 22.71
C VAL A 393 29.70 -7.07 23.23
N SER A 394 29.52 -8.35 23.56
CA SER A 394 30.64 -9.24 23.86
C SER A 394 31.28 -9.70 22.57
N TYR A 395 32.59 -9.85 22.55
CA TYR A 395 33.32 -10.33 21.40
C TYR A 395 34.30 -11.45 21.75
N ARG A 396 34.55 -12.31 20.74
CA ARG A 396 35.69 -13.21 20.69
C ARG A 396 36.45 -12.92 19.40
N TYR A 397 37.74 -12.66 19.52
CA TYR A 397 38.64 -12.40 18.40
C TYR A 397 39.47 -13.65 18.10
N TYR A 398 39.57 -13.97 16.81
CA TYR A 398 40.27 -15.14 16.29
C TYR A 398 41.26 -14.73 15.21
N GLU A 399 42.38 -15.46 15.15
CA GLU A 399 43.33 -15.39 14.05
C GLU A 399 43.35 -16.71 13.26
N GLY A 400 43.54 -16.61 11.94
CA GLY A 400 43.53 -17.76 11.04
C GLY A 400 43.11 -17.43 9.61
N ASN A 401 43.41 -18.30 8.69
CA ASN A 401 43.00 -18.16 7.30
C ASN A 401 41.63 -18.79 7.10
N PHE A 402 40.58 -17.95 7.14
CA PHE A 402 39.17 -18.38 7.08
C PHE A 402 38.65 -18.32 5.66
N LYS A 403 37.75 -19.26 5.31
CA LYS A 403 37.00 -19.28 4.05
C LYS A 403 35.49 -19.15 4.30
N SER A 404 35.08 -19.28 5.53
CA SER A 404 33.70 -19.22 5.97
C SER A 404 33.67 -18.75 7.43
N VAL A 405 32.61 -18.02 7.82
CA VAL A 405 32.40 -17.65 9.23
C VAL A 405 32.29 -18.85 10.15
N SER A 406 31.94 -20.02 9.62
CA SER A 406 31.91 -21.26 10.41
C SER A 406 33.30 -21.78 10.78
N ASP A 407 34.35 -21.30 10.13
CA ASP A 407 35.72 -21.71 10.40
C ASP A 407 36.26 -21.05 11.68
N LEU A 408 35.76 -19.87 12.05
CA LEU A 408 36.21 -19.12 13.23
C LEU A 408 36.28 -19.97 14.50
N GLU A 409 35.19 -20.66 14.82
CA GLU A 409 35.10 -21.47 16.06
C GLU A 409 35.63 -22.90 15.87
N LYS A 410 35.95 -23.34 14.60
CA LYS A 410 36.45 -24.67 14.31
C LYS A 410 37.96 -24.76 14.24
N ILE A 411 38.58 -23.80 13.51
CA ILE A 411 40.00 -23.81 13.21
C ILE A 411 40.72 -22.53 13.64
N GLY A 412 39.98 -21.48 14.02
CA GLY A 412 40.52 -20.21 14.48
C GLY A 412 41.20 -20.33 15.86
N GLU A 413 42.33 -19.67 16.02
CA GLU A 413 42.97 -19.52 17.32
C GLU A 413 42.37 -18.30 18.04
N MET A 414 41.65 -18.52 19.14
CA MET A 414 41.09 -17.44 19.93
C MET A 414 42.19 -16.69 20.68
N LYS A 415 42.41 -15.43 20.34
CA LYS A 415 43.46 -14.58 20.88
C LYS A 415 42.94 -13.61 21.97
N ALA A 416 41.71 -13.15 21.86
CA ALA A 416 41.11 -12.23 22.79
C ALA A 416 39.60 -12.40 22.95
N LYS A 417 39.07 -11.90 24.07
CA LYS A 417 37.64 -11.77 24.33
C LYS A 417 37.38 -10.60 25.28
N GLY A 418 36.23 -9.99 25.18
CA GLY A 418 35.86 -8.85 26.01
C GLY A 418 34.47 -8.32 25.70
N VAL A 419 34.25 -7.06 26.10
CA VAL A 419 33.01 -6.34 25.82
C VAL A 419 33.37 -4.98 25.24
N LYS A 420 32.73 -4.61 24.13
CA LYS A 420 32.84 -3.31 23.45
C LYS A 420 31.50 -2.58 23.49
N SER A 421 31.54 -1.29 23.15
CA SER A 421 30.32 -0.46 23.04
C SER A 421 29.47 -0.82 21.83
N TYR A 422 30.14 -1.27 20.75
CA TYR A 422 29.52 -1.60 19.48
C TYR A 422 30.34 -2.68 18.72
N LEU A 423 29.98 -2.91 17.43
CA LEU A 423 30.68 -3.81 16.50
C LEU A 423 31.93 -3.09 15.94
N GLU A 424 33.00 -3.13 16.67
CA GLU A 424 34.23 -2.37 16.40
C GLU A 424 35.42 -3.31 16.23
N PHE A 425 36.40 -2.91 15.40
CA PHE A 425 37.66 -3.63 15.16
C PHE A 425 38.85 -3.06 15.89
N GLU A 426 38.66 -2.00 16.69
CA GLU A 426 39.74 -1.29 17.35
C GLU A 426 40.39 -2.13 18.42
N ASP A 427 41.48 -2.76 18.07
CA ASP A 427 42.32 -3.51 18.99
C ASP A 427 43.78 -3.38 18.57
N ASP A 428 44.63 -2.88 19.45
CA ASP A 428 46.07 -2.74 19.23
C ASP A 428 46.80 -4.07 18.94
N PHE A 429 46.13 -5.19 19.22
CA PHE A 429 46.64 -6.55 19.00
C PHE A 429 46.12 -7.21 17.72
N ARG A 430 45.21 -6.56 16.97
CA ARG A 430 44.58 -7.13 15.78
C ARG A 430 45.57 -7.22 14.63
N ASN A 431 45.56 -8.35 13.92
CA ASN A 431 46.24 -8.45 12.62
C ASN A 431 45.62 -7.54 11.58
N GLU A 432 46.40 -7.14 10.55
CA GLU A 432 45.86 -6.38 9.40
C GLU A 432 44.90 -7.23 8.58
N ASP A 433 45.28 -8.52 8.35
CA ASP A 433 44.50 -9.51 7.59
C ASP A 433 44.39 -10.83 8.39
N HIS A 434 43.60 -11.78 7.89
CA HIS A 434 43.45 -13.14 8.43
C HIS A 434 42.96 -13.20 9.89
N PHE A 435 41.91 -12.46 10.17
CA PHE A 435 41.29 -12.43 11.47
C PHE A 435 39.78 -12.56 11.40
N GLY A 436 39.13 -12.70 12.55
CA GLY A 436 37.67 -12.66 12.60
C GLY A 436 37.12 -12.45 14.00
N TYR A 437 35.88 -12.06 14.04
CA TYR A 437 35.15 -11.79 15.27
C TYR A 437 33.87 -12.60 15.34
N VAL A 438 33.54 -13.04 16.53
CA VAL A 438 32.20 -13.48 16.92
C VAL A 438 31.67 -12.49 17.93
N TYR A 439 30.66 -11.73 17.54
CA TYR A 439 29.97 -10.78 18.40
C TYR A 439 28.68 -11.40 18.93
N GLU A 440 28.41 -11.24 20.22
CA GLU A 440 27.17 -11.68 20.86
C GLU A 440 26.60 -10.57 21.73
N SER A 441 25.30 -10.37 21.63
CA SER A 441 24.58 -9.31 22.33
C SER A 441 23.10 -9.69 22.47
N PHE A 442 22.33 -8.84 23.11
CA PHE A 442 20.87 -8.88 23.08
C PHE A 442 20.37 -7.62 22.39
N LEU A 443 19.70 -7.79 21.26
CA LEU A 443 19.07 -6.71 20.53
C LEU A 443 17.72 -6.38 21.16
N SER A 444 17.53 -5.12 21.57
CA SER A 444 16.24 -4.61 22.05
C SER A 444 15.47 -3.96 20.90
N VAL A 445 14.27 -4.46 20.62
CA VAL A 445 13.40 -3.91 19.60
C VAL A 445 12.19 -3.18 20.20
N PRO A 446 11.87 -1.96 19.71
CA PRO A 446 10.87 -1.10 20.34
C PRO A 446 9.42 -1.54 20.08
N VAL A 447 9.15 -2.21 18.97
CA VAL A 447 7.81 -2.65 18.54
C VAL A 447 7.87 -4.04 17.95
N SER A 448 6.77 -4.79 18.04
CA SER A 448 6.63 -6.08 17.33
C SER A 448 6.40 -5.83 15.84
N GLY A 449 6.96 -6.69 14.98
CA GLY A 449 6.72 -6.66 13.55
C GLY A 449 7.88 -7.20 12.72
N ALA A 450 7.84 -6.86 11.46
CA ALA A 450 8.81 -7.23 10.44
C ALA A 450 10.05 -6.33 10.49
N TYR A 451 11.23 -6.92 10.65
CA TYR A 451 12.52 -6.24 10.64
C TYR A 451 13.36 -6.72 9.46
N GLY A 452 13.79 -5.80 8.62
CA GLY A 452 14.82 -6.05 7.62
C GLY A 452 16.20 -5.79 8.22
N PHE A 453 17.19 -6.61 7.88
CA PHE A 453 18.60 -6.40 8.25
C PHE A 453 19.47 -6.43 7.01
N SER A 454 20.48 -5.55 6.97
CA SER A 454 21.56 -5.53 6.00
C SER A 454 22.89 -5.70 6.70
N LEU A 455 23.71 -6.62 6.22
CA LEU A 455 25.13 -6.68 6.54
C LEU A 455 25.93 -6.28 5.31
N LYS A 456 26.79 -5.28 5.50
CA LYS A 456 27.80 -4.88 4.53
C LYS A 456 29.16 -5.24 5.12
N SER A 457 29.87 -6.14 4.52
CA SER A 457 31.17 -6.59 5.02
C SER A 457 32.18 -6.85 3.91
N ASN A 458 33.42 -6.72 4.26
CA ASN A 458 34.58 -7.22 3.55
C ASN A 458 35.36 -8.10 4.55
N ASP A 459 35.43 -9.42 4.44
CA ASP A 459 34.83 -10.40 3.55
C ASP A 459 33.51 -10.97 4.09
N GLY A 460 33.53 -12.17 4.66
CA GLY A 460 32.36 -12.92 5.04
C GLY A 460 31.75 -12.51 6.39
N SER A 461 30.42 -12.50 6.44
CA SER A 461 29.66 -12.27 7.67
C SER A 461 28.33 -13.02 7.68
N ASP A 462 27.78 -13.26 8.86
CA ASP A 462 26.40 -13.68 9.03
C ASP A 462 25.78 -13.14 10.33
N LEU A 463 24.46 -13.07 10.35
CA LEU A 463 23.68 -12.55 11.48
C LEU A 463 22.61 -13.55 11.89
N PHE A 464 22.59 -13.86 13.19
CA PHE A 464 21.53 -14.61 13.85
C PHE A 464 20.80 -13.73 14.87
N ILE A 465 19.48 -13.81 14.88
CA ILE A 465 18.63 -13.17 15.90
C ILE A 465 17.64 -14.20 16.41
N GLY A 466 17.66 -14.42 17.75
CA GLY A 466 16.82 -15.43 18.38
C GLY A 466 17.09 -16.86 17.88
N GLY A 467 18.31 -17.14 17.41
CA GLY A 467 18.69 -18.43 16.82
C GLY A 467 18.33 -18.58 15.33
N VAL A 468 17.61 -17.62 14.74
CA VAL A 468 17.28 -17.60 13.31
C VAL A 468 18.42 -16.95 12.55
N ARG A 469 18.97 -17.61 11.51
CA ARG A 469 19.91 -16.98 10.58
C ARG A 469 19.16 -15.99 9.71
N VAL A 470 19.36 -14.70 9.96
CA VAL A 470 18.64 -13.61 9.29
C VAL A 470 19.39 -13.17 8.04
N VAL A 471 20.71 -12.99 8.12
CA VAL A 471 21.55 -12.62 6.98
C VAL A 471 22.63 -13.66 6.77
N ASP A 472 22.80 -14.06 5.53
CA ASP A 472 23.88 -14.93 5.04
C ASP A 472 24.72 -14.15 4.04
N ASN A 473 25.86 -13.63 4.50
CA ASN A 473 26.88 -12.96 3.69
C ASN A 473 28.23 -13.70 3.77
N ASP A 474 28.19 -15.02 4.00
CA ASP A 474 29.36 -15.87 4.19
C ASP A 474 30.07 -16.13 2.85
N ARG A 475 30.82 -15.14 2.36
CA ARG A 475 31.58 -15.16 1.08
C ARG A 475 32.96 -14.54 1.28
N ALA A 476 33.98 -15.23 0.84
CA ALA A 476 35.36 -14.73 0.85
C ALA A 476 35.70 -14.00 -0.47
N VAL A 477 35.04 -12.88 -0.77
CA VAL A 477 35.09 -12.20 -2.08
C VAL A 477 35.09 -10.66 -2.00
N GLY A 478 35.60 -10.07 -0.92
CA GLY A 478 35.64 -8.62 -0.77
C GLY A 478 34.31 -8.01 -0.36
N TYR A 479 34.14 -6.71 -0.59
CA TYR A 479 32.97 -5.97 -0.14
C TYR A 479 31.65 -6.46 -0.78
N VAL A 480 30.74 -6.97 0.04
CA VAL A 480 29.42 -7.45 -0.36
C VAL A 480 28.37 -6.98 0.64
N GLU A 481 27.19 -6.69 0.14
CA GLU A 481 25.98 -6.46 0.94
C GLU A 481 25.02 -7.63 0.80
N ALA A 482 24.54 -8.16 1.93
CA ALA A 482 23.47 -9.14 1.97
C ALA A 482 22.37 -8.69 2.91
N ASN A 483 21.14 -9.05 2.56
CA ASN A 483 19.93 -8.63 3.25
C ASN A 483 19.16 -9.85 3.74
N GLY A 484 18.46 -9.67 4.87
CA GLY A 484 17.57 -10.67 5.42
C GLY A 484 16.40 -10.06 6.16
N PHE A 485 15.48 -10.92 6.56
CA PHE A 485 14.21 -10.50 7.13
C PHE A 485 13.80 -11.46 8.26
N VAL A 486 13.24 -10.90 9.34
CA VAL A 486 12.75 -11.67 10.49
C VAL A 486 11.61 -10.92 11.20
N TYR A 487 10.62 -11.66 11.71
CA TYR A 487 9.62 -11.07 12.60
C TYR A 487 10.13 -11.10 14.05
N LEU A 488 10.11 -9.97 14.73
CA LEU A 488 10.55 -9.84 16.12
C LEU A 488 9.39 -9.36 17.00
N GLU A 489 9.20 -10.02 18.13
CA GLU A 489 8.31 -9.55 19.19
C GLU A 489 8.99 -8.38 19.91
N LYS A 490 8.23 -7.35 20.33
CA LYS A 490 8.77 -6.23 21.12
C LYS A 490 9.51 -6.75 22.35
N GLY A 491 10.78 -6.35 22.50
CA GLY A 491 11.62 -6.74 23.63
C GLY A 491 13.02 -7.15 23.20
N CYS A 492 13.66 -8.03 23.95
CA CYS A 492 15.06 -8.43 23.74
C CYS A 492 15.18 -9.76 23.01
N HIS A 493 16.13 -9.83 22.08
CA HIS A 493 16.43 -11.03 21.31
C HIS A 493 17.94 -11.33 21.35
N PRO A 494 18.37 -12.58 21.58
CA PRO A 494 19.77 -12.95 21.41
C PRO A 494 20.23 -12.60 19.99
N LEU A 495 21.36 -11.93 19.88
CA LEU A 495 22.03 -11.58 18.64
C LEU A 495 23.39 -12.25 18.60
N LYS A 496 23.73 -12.92 17.51
CA LYS A 496 25.09 -13.40 17.21
C LYS A 496 25.45 -12.94 15.79
N LEU A 497 26.55 -12.20 15.65
CA LEU A 497 27.12 -11.80 14.38
C LEU A 497 28.54 -12.38 14.27
N ARG A 498 28.84 -13.02 13.13
CA ARG A 498 30.17 -13.51 12.83
C ARG A 498 30.72 -12.76 11.63
N TYR A 499 32.01 -12.47 11.68
CA TYR A 499 32.72 -11.75 10.65
C TYR A 499 34.13 -12.31 10.51
N PHE A 500 34.64 -12.43 9.29
CA PHE A 500 36.06 -12.65 9.06
C PHE A 500 36.57 -11.76 7.93
N ASP A 501 37.84 -11.40 8.03
CA ASP A 501 38.64 -10.72 7.04
C ASP A 501 39.72 -11.67 6.51
N GLY A 502 39.84 -11.73 5.18
CA GLY A 502 40.88 -12.53 4.48
C GLY A 502 42.03 -11.67 4.00
N TYR A 503 41.75 -10.69 3.16
CA TYR A 503 42.70 -9.78 2.54
C TYR A 503 42.11 -8.43 2.21
N SER A 504 42.93 -7.38 2.35
CA SER A 504 42.71 -6.02 1.83
C SER A 504 41.43 -5.26 2.27
N GLY A 505 41.51 -4.70 3.45
CA GLY A 505 40.56 -3.69 3.96
C GLY A 505 39.37 -4.29 4.68
N GLU A 506 39.25 -3.98 5.92
CA GLU A 506 38.19 -4.43 6.82
C GLU A 506 36.98 -3.50 6.76
N TYR A 507 35.81 -4.09 6.66
CA TYR A 507 34.55 -3.36 6.73
C TYR A 507 33.44 -4.24 7.31
N LEU A 508 32.72 -3.69 8.28
CA LEU A 508 31.51 -4.31 8.81
C LEU A 508 30.50 -3.23 9.21
N LEU A 509 29.32 -3.29 8.64
CA LEU A 509 28.21 -2.41 9.00
C LEU A 509 26.92 -3.23 9.08
N MET A 510 26.20 -3.08 10.18
CA MET A 510 24.88 -3.65 10.38
C MET A 510 23.82 -2.55 10.38
N GLU A 511 22.91 -2.62 9.43
CA GLU A 511 21.76 -1.73 9.33
C GLU A 511 20.46 -2.51 9.51
N TRP A 512 19.41 -1.81 9.93
CA TRP A 512 18.08 -2.37 10.01
C TRP A 512 17.01 -1.43 9.42
N ILE A 513 15.86 -2.02 9.07
CA ILE A 513 14.62 -1.33 8.73
C ILE A 513 13.59 -1.79 9.76
N CYS A 514 13.13 -0.89 10.62
CA CYS A 514 12.09 -1.19 11.60
C CYS A 514 10.69 -1.21 10.95
N PRO A 515 9.69 -1.84 11.60
CA PRO A 515 8.31 -1.80 11.12
C PRO A 515 7.85 -0.36 10.85
N LYS A 516 7.23 -0.13 9.68
CA LYS A 516 6.74 1.18 9.19
C LYS A 516 7.84 2.18 8.77
N GLN A 517 9.13 1.85 8.85
CA GLN A 517 10.19 2.64 8.24
C GLN A 517 10.35 2.30 6.75
N THR A 518 10.84 3.28 5.99
CA THR A 518 11.03 3.16 4.53
C THR A 518 12.49 3.20 4.10
N TYR A 519 13.41 3.39 5.03
CA TYR A 519 14.86 3.43 4.79
C TYR A 519 15.61 2.75 5.94
N GLY A 520 16.77 2.19 5.59
CA GLY A 520 17.68 1.57 6.56
C GLY A 520 18.43 2.62 7.38
N GLU A 521 18.67 2.28 8.62
CA GLU A 521 19.54 3.04 9.52
C GLU A 521 20.49 2.09 10.24
N THR A 522 21.67 2.57 10.64
CA THR A 522 22.60 1.78 11.44
C THR A 522 21.95 1.38 12.76
N VAL A 523 22.07 0.11 13.15
CA VAL A 523 21.56 -0.35 14.44
C VAL A 523 22.30 0.40 15.56
N SER A 524 21.55 1.14 16.38
CA SER A 524 22.15 1.96 17.44
C SER A 524 22.79 1.09 18.55
N ALA A 525 23.95 1.49 19.04
CA ALA A 525 24.58 0.90 20.22
C ALA A 525 23.64 0.86 21.44
N SER A 526 22.71 1.83 21.55
CA SER A 526 21.70 1.86 22.62
C SER A 526 20.69 0.72 22.58
N CYS A 527 20.62 -0.01 21.46
CA CYS A 527 19.76 -1.19 21.31
C CYS A 527 20.48 -2.50 21.65
N LEU A 528 21.79 -2.49 21.96
CA LEU A 528 22.62 -3.66 22.17
C LEU A 528 23.01 -3.79 23.66
N PHE A 529 22.80 -4.98 24.24
CA PHE A 529 23.02 -5.23 25.65
C PHE A 529 23.76 -6.54 25.88
N VAL A 530 24.57 -6.57 26.96
CA VAL A 530 25.22 -7.78 27.48
C VAL A 530 24.75 -8.05 28.91
N GLU A 531 24.93 -9.29 29.38
CA GLU A 531 24.63 -9.66 30.77
C GLU A 531 25.52 -8.98 31.80
#